data_8ab0561d0ac494deeab407eaa65c296b
#
_entry.id   8ab0561d0ac494deeab407eaa65c296b
#
_cell.length_a   1.000
_cell.length_b   1.000
_cell.length_c   1.000
_cell.angle_alpha   90.00
_cell.angle_beta   90.00
_cell.angle_gamma   90.00
#
_symmetry.space_group_name_H-M   'P 1'
#
loop_
_entity.id
_entity.type
_entity.pdbx_description
1 polymer ?
#
loop_
_entity_poly.entity_id
_entity_poly.type
_entity_poly.pdbx_seq_one_letter_code
_entity_poly.pdbx_strand_id
1 'polypeptide(L)'
;MDTCSCPIFTGWASRILNADDQQVGGAGHHPFLGALLPFTLSHAAAVLPGVRTDGTGRGRLVPAALVAGSFAPDMTYYAASVLTGAMEFGDVTHSFPGVFTVDVLITWTLVGLWLLVREPLVALLPRARQGRVATLLRCGAPHARVRPSLVLWWYVSAVLGALTHVVWDAFTHLDRWGMRLFPVLGREVAGSPLYWYLQYGGSAVAAVAIGMFLLRALRRAPAGEPVGVPALSVRDRWWAGAVIGGCAVVATVQRATRWWEYWGARAKPWELIPTVCFGAGAGLVLGLLLYAVGVRVWRPAAREVTGRPEEVGMQRSGPGAR
;
A
#
# COMPACT_ATOMS: atom_id res chain seq x y z
N MET A 1 27.13 -5.93 -35.02
CA MET A 1 25.92 -5.46 -34.32
C MET A 1 26.13 -5.78 -32.83
N ASP A 2 26.75 -4.84 -32.15
CA ASP A 2 27.20 -5.01 -30.78
C ASP A 2 26.01 -4.85 -29.84
N THR A 3 25.67 -5.93 -29.15
CA THR A 3 24.66 -5.92 -28.08
C THR A 3 25.25 -5.18 -26.89
N CYS A 4 24.76 -3.99 -26.63
CA CYS A 4 25.11 -3.19 -25.48
C CYS A 4 24.66 -3.91 -24.19
N SER A 5 25.56 -4.66 -23.57
CA SER A 5 25.35 -5.30 -22.26
C SER A 5 25.34 -4.23 -21.20
N CYS A 6 24.17 -3.96 -20.62
CA CYS A 6 24.02 -3.00 -19.52
C CYS A 6 24.61 -3.60 -18.23
N PRO A 7 25.70 -3.05 -17.65
CA PRO A 7 26.41 -3.67 -16.53
C PRO A 7 25.63 -3.70 -15.20
N ILE A 8 24.51 -2.98 -15.13
CA ILE A 8 23.70 -2.83 -13.91
C ILE A 8 22.91 -4.11 -13.57
N PHE A 9 22.52 -4.90 -14.60
CA PHE A 9 21.77 -6.15 -14.40
C PHE A 9 22.65 -7.35 -14.03
N THR A 10 23.93 -7.33 -14.35
CA THR A 10 24.84 -8.45 -14.12
C THR A 10 25.20 -8.64 -12.64
N GLY A 11 25.25 -7.55 -11.86
CA GLY A 11 25.59 -7.63 -10.43
C GLY A 11 24.50 -8.28 -9.57
N TRP A 12 23.23 -8.08 -9.93
CA TRP A 12 22.09 -8.69 -9.21
C TRP A 12 21.89 -10.16 -9.62
N ALA A 13 21.98 -10.43 -10.92
CA ALA A 13 21.90 -11.78 -11.45
C ALA A 13 23.01 -12.69 -10.91
N SER A 14 24.25 -12.18 -10.77
CA SER A 14 25.36 -12.95 -10.22
C SER A 14 25.19 -13.23 -8.73
N ARG A 15 24.56 -12.35 -7.94
CA ARG A 15 24.26 -12.61 -6.53
C ARG A 15 23.15 -13.65 -6.36
N ILE A 16 22.14 -13.67 -7.21
CA ILE A 16 21.10 -14.73 -7.20
C ILE A 16 21.70 -16.05 -7.67
N LEU A 17 22.49 -16.04 -8.74
CA LEU A 17 23.12 -17.25 -9.28
C LEU A 17 24.16 -17.86 -8.30
N ASN A 18 24.91 -17.03 -7.58
CA ASN A 18 25.84 -17.52 -6.57
C ASN A 18 25.15 -18.02 -5.29
N ALA A 19 23.93 -17.56 -4.98
CA ALA A 19 23.13 -18.10 -3.91
C ALA A 19 22.50 -19.47 -4.30
N ASP A 20 22.11 -19.64 -5.57
CA ASP A 20 21.58 -20.91 -6.08
C ASP A 20 22.66 -22.00 -6.25
N ASP A 21 23.88 -21.66 -6.64
CA ASP A 21 24.98 -22.66 -6.79
C ASP A 21 25.43 -23.27 -5.47
N GLN A 22 25.17 -22.62 -4.33
CA GLN A 22 25.44 -23.20 -3.02
C GLN A 22 24.29 -24.07 -2.47
N GLN A 23 23.09 -24.08 -3.10
CA GLN A 23 21.92 -24.85 -2.68
C GLN A 23 21.57 -26.06 -3.57
N VAL A 24 22.31 -26.34 -4.65
CA VAL A 24 22.05 -27.50 -5.54
C VAL A 24 22.71 -28.78 -5.01
N GLY A 25 22.41 -29.12 -3.76
CA GLY A 25 22.75 -30.37 -3.12
C GLY A 25 21.53 -31.00 -2.44
N GLY A 26 20.60 -31.51 -3.22
CA GLY A 26 19.62 -32.52 -2.80
C GLY A 26 18.49 -32.07 -1.89
N ALA A 27 17.35 -31.64 -2.42
CA ALA A 27 16.05 -31.81 -1.77
C ALA A 27 14.91 -31.73 -2.79
N GLY A 28 13.97 -32.67 -2.69
CA GLY A 28 12.80 -32.78 -3.58
C GLY A 28 11.94 -31.50 -3.56
N HIS A 29 11.71 -30.96 -4.73
CA HIS A 29 10.89 -29.79 -4.94
C HIS A 29 9.41 -30.08 -4.63
N HIS A 30 8.85 -29.40 -3.64
CA HIS A 30 7.41 -29.30 -3.49
C HIS A 30 6.93 -28.04 -4.23
N PRO A 31 6.28 -28.16 -5.40
CA PRO A 31 5.95 -27.01 -6.26
C PRO A 31 4.78 -26.17 -5.77
N PHE A 32 4.12 -26.54 -4.68
CA PHE A 32 2.87 -25.90 -4.25
C PHE A 32 3.02 -24.75 -3.21
N LEU A 33 4.14 -24.64 -2.50
CA LEU A 33 4.31 -23.63 -1.46
C LEU A 33 4.90 -22.30 -1.95
N GLY A 34 5.48 -22.25 -3.13
CA GLY A 34 6.06 -21.02 -3.69
C GLY A 34 5.05 -19.99 -4.20
N ALA A 35 3.75 -20.31 -4.18
CA ALA A 35 2.70 -19.50 -4.81
C ALA A 35 2.03 -18.47 -3.89
N LEU A 36 2.29 -18.50 -2.58
CA LEU A 36 1.74 -17.53 -1.61
C LEU A 36 2.79 -16.46 -1.31
N LEU A 37 2.64 -15.32 -1.96
CA LEU A 37 3.51 -14.16 -1.82
C LEU A 37 3.53 -13.58 -0.42
N PRO A 38 4.69 -13.08 0.03
CA PRO A 38 4.70 -12.09 1.12
C PRO A 38 3.98 -10.85 0.61
N PHE A 39 2.77 -10.65 1.08
CA PHE A 39 2.00 -9.47 0.70
C PHE A 39 2.53 -8.29 1.49
N THR A 40 3.09 -7.27 0.81
CA THR A 40 3.40 -5.96 1.42
C THR A 40 2.25 -5.47 2.31
N LEU A 41 1.00 -5.72 1.90
CA LEU A 41 -0.19 -5.34 2.68
C LEU A 41 -0.28 -6.04 4.04
N SER A 42 0.34 -7.21 4.24
CA SER A 42 0.33 -7.93 5.51
C SER A 42 1.08 -7.18 6.61
N HIS A 43 2.07 -6.36 6.26
CA HIS A 43 2.83 -5.55 7.21
C HIS A 43 1.96 -4.54 7.97
N ALA A 44 0.81 -4.12 7.40
CA ALA A 44 -0.15 -3.28 8.11
C ALA A 44 -0.69 -3.91 9.40
N ALA A 45 -0.67 -5.24 9.53
CA ALA A 45 -1.11 -5.90 10.75
C ALA A 45 -0.29 -5.50 11.98
N ALA A 46 1.03 -5.31 11.80
CA ALA A 46 1.94 -4.97 12.88
C ALA A 46 1.66 -3.57 13.49
N VAL A 47 1.06 -2.66 12.73
CA VAL A 47 0.73 -1.31 13.19
C VAL A 47 -0.72 -1.16 13.68
N LEU A 48 -1.59 -2.18 13.53
CA LEU A 48 -2.97 -2.14 14.02
C LEU A 48 -3.08 -1.83 15.53
N PRO A 49 -2.17 -2.26 16.42
CA PRO A 49 -2.19 -1.85 17.81
C PRO A 49 -2.12 -0.33 18.01
N GLY A 50 -1.55 0.43 17.07
CA GLY A 50 -1.49 1.89 17.06
C GLY A 50 -2.75 2.59 16.53
N VAL A 51 -3.72 1.84 16.00
CA VAL A 51 -4.92 2.35 15.34
C VAL A 51 -6.17 1.90 16.11
N ARG A 52 -7.17 2.78 16.24
CA ARG A 52 -8.48 2.47 16.80
C ARG A 52 -9.46 2.07 15.71
N THR A 53 -10.52 1.35 16.09
CA THR A 53 -11.56 0.91 15.13
C THR A 53 -12.42 2.06 14.58
N ASP A 54 -12.32 3.26 15.12
CA ASP A 54 -12.94 4.48 14.58
C ASP A 54 -12.04 5.19 13.54
N GLY A 55 -10.89 4.61 13.19
CA GLY A 55 -9.92 5.18 12.25
C GLY A 55 -8.99 6.23 12.87
N THR A 56 -9.07 6.49 14.18
CA THR A 56 -8.17 7.41 14.87
C THR A 56 -6.91 6.69 15.37
N GLY A 57 -5.84 7.45 15.60
CA GLY A 57 -4.62 6.93 16.22
C GLY A 57 -4.75 6.77 17.73
N ARG A 58 -4.01 5.84 18.31
CA ARG A 58 -3.81 5.79 19.75
C ARG A 58 -2.80 6.86 20.18
N GLY A 59 -3.15 7.64 21.19
CA GLY A 59 -2.32 8.79 21.60
C GLY A 59 -2.25 9.83 20.48
N ARG A 60 -1.02 10.16 20.08
CA ARG A 60 -0.76 11.14 19.02
C ARG A 60 -0.35 10.51 17.68
N LEU A 61 -0.38 9.19 17.58
CA LEU A 61 -0.02 8.47 16.36
C LEU A 61 -0.96 8.81 15.20
N VAL A 62 -0.39 8.85 13.99
CA VAL A 62 -1.12 9.18 12.76
C VAL A 62 -1.34 7.90 11.96
N PRO A 63 -2.57 7.34 11.90
CA PRO A 63 -2.83 6.03 11.28
C PRO A 63 -2.37 5.93 9.83
N ALA A 64 -2.62 6.97 9.03
CA ALA A 64 -2.20 6.97 7.62
C ALA A 64 -0.67 6.87 7.49
N ALA A 65 0.09 7.56 8.34
CA ALA A 65 1.55 7.50 8.34
C ALA A 65 2.07 6.16 8.88
N LEU A 66 1.42 5.57 9.89
CA LEU A 66 1.75 4.22 10.38
C LEU A 66 1.59 3.17 9.28
N VAL A 67 0.42 3.13 8.64
CA VAL A 67 0.11 2.15 7.60
C VAL A 67 0.97 2.38 6.36
N ALA A 68 1.09 3.62 5.88
CA ALA A 68 1.95 3.93 4.75
C ALA A 68 3.43 3.63 5.04
N GLY A 69 3.89 3.89 6.27
CA GLY A 69 5.24 3.54 6.72
C GLY A 69 5.51 2.04 6.69
N SER A 70 4.53 1.22 7.08
CA SER A 70 4.66 -0.24 6.99
C SER A 70 4.73 -0.78 5.57
N PHE A 71 4.46 0.04 4.54
CA PHE A 71 4.61 -0.31 3.12
C PHE A 71 5.84 0.33 2.48
N ALA A 72 6.36 1.41 3.07
CA ALA A 72 7.38 2.25 2.45
C ALA A 72 8.63 1.48 2.00
N PRO A 73 9.21 0.53 2.76
CA PRO A 73 10.41 -0.18 2.33
C PRO A 73 10.24 -0.95 1.02
N ASP A 74 9.06 -1.52 0.78
CA ASP A 74 8.76 -2.30 -0.43
C ASP A 74 8.44 -1.44 -1.67
N MET A 75 8.22 -0.14 -1.51
CA MET A 75 7.78 0.70 -2.63
C MET A 75 8.80 0.77 -3.77
N THR A 76 10.05 0.54 -3.49
CA THR A 76 11.12 0.43 -4.49
C THR A 76 10.88 -0.72 -5.48
N TYR A 77 10.34 -1.85 -5.01
CA TYR A 77 10.02 -3.01 -5.85
C TYR A 77 8.85 -2.74 -6.80
N TYR A 78 7.87 -1.95 -6.38
CA TYR A 78 6.78 -1.47 -7.25
C TYR A 78 7.31 -0.43 -8.25
N ALA A 79 8.14 0.52 -7.79
CA ALA A 79 8.77 1.54 -8.63
C ALA A 79 9.67 0.94 -9.72
N ALA A 80 10.30 -0.21 -9.47
CA ALA A 80 11.10 -0.96 -10.45
C ALA A 80 10.30 -1.41 -11.69
N SER A 81 8.96 -1.31 -11.67
CA SER A 81 8.14 -1.53 -12.86
C SER A 81 8.34 -0.44 -13.92
N VAL A 82 8.76 0.78 -13.50
CA VAL A 82 8.93 1.94 -14.39
C VAL A 82 10.31 2.59 -14.28
N LEU A 83 11.01 2.45 -13.14
CA LEU A 83 12.31 3.08 -12.88
C LEU A 83 13.40 2.01 -12.84
N THR A 84 14.35 2.11 -13.74
CA THR A 84 15.58 1.28 -13.74
C THR A 84 16.39 1.58 -12.48
N GLY A 85 16.94 0.55 -11.81
CA GLY A 85 17.75 0.70 -10.59
C GLY A 85 16.92 0.83 -9.29
N ALA A 86 15.59 0.98 -9.37
CA ALA A 86 14.77 1.07 -8.17
C ALA A 86 14.80 -0.20 -7.30
N MET A 87 15.03 -1.38 -7.91
CA MET A 87 15.17 -2.64 -7.18
C MET A 87 16.38 -2.62 -6.23
N GLU A 88 17.52 -2.11 -6.71
CA GLU A 88 18.76 -2.03 -5.93
C GLU A 88 18.63 -1.06 -4.75
N PHE A 89 17.77 -0.04 -4.90
CA PHE A 89 17.48 0.89 -3.83
C PHE A 89 16.72 0.25 -2.65
N GLY A 90 16.21 -0.98 -2.83
CA GLY A 90 15.61 -1.79 -1.77
C GLY A 90 16.57 -2.05 -0.59
N ASP A 91 17.88 -2.14 -0.82
CA ASP A 91 18.87 -2.30 0.25
C ASP A 91 18.93 -1.06 1.16
N VAL A 92 18.71 0.13 0.59
CA VAL A 92 18.65 1.38 1.35
C VAL A 92 17.37 1.44 2.19
N THR A 93 16.20 1.16 1.60
CA THR A 93 14.91 1.21 2.29
C THR A 93 14.75 0.14 3.36
N HIS A 94 15.45 -1.00 3.25
CA HIS A 94 15.46 -2.03 4.29
C HIS A 94 16.63 -1.88 5.29
N SER A 95 17.32 -0.76 5.27
CA SER A 95 18.38 -0.43 6.24
C SER A 95 17.86 0.44 7.38
N PHE A 96 18.50 0.37 8.56
CA PHE A 96 18.16 1.27 9.66
C PHE A 96 18.28 2.76 9.28
N PRO A 97 19.35 3.23 8.60
CA PRO A 97 19.39 4.61 8.12
C PRO A 97 18.23 4.96 7.18
N GLY A 98 17.81 4.03 6.29
CA GLY A 98 16.68 4.20 5.39
C GLY A 98 15.37 4.44 6.12
N VAL A 99 15.11 3.67 7.19
CA VAL A 99 13.91 3.80 8.05
C VAL A 99 13.74 5.23 8.59
N PHE A 100 14.83 5.89 8.98
CA PHE A 100 14.79 7.23 9.56
C PHE A 100 14.80 8.36 8.51
N THR A 101 15.06 8.06 7.24
CA THR A 101 15.26 9.05 6.19
C THR A 101 14.36 8.80 4.98
N VAL A 102 14.76 7.90 4.09
CA VAL A 102 14.10 7.65 2.81
C VAL A 102 12.69 7.13 2.98
N ASP A 103 12.47 6.19 3.91
CA ASP A 103 11.15 5.60 4.14
C ASP A 103 10.16 6.62 4.70
N VAL A 104 10.65 7.62 5.45
CA VAL A 104 9.80 8.74 5.89
C VAL A 104 9.32 9.55 4.70
N LEU A 105 10.20 9.85 3.74
CA LEU A 105 9.83 10.59 2.52
C LEU A 105 8.87 9.79 1.64
N ILE A 106 9.13 8.50 1.47
CA ILE A 106 8.22 7.58 0.76
C ILE A 106 6.87 7.54 1.48
N THR A 107 6.85 7.39 2.82
CA THR A 107 5.62 7.40 3.63
C THR A 107 4.80 8.66 3.42
N TRP A 108 5.42 9.82 3.46
CA TRP A 108 4.71 11.09 3.25
C TRP A 108 4.16 11.22 1.84
N THR A 109 4.91 10.74 0.84
CA THR A 109 4.41 10.65 -0.54
C THR A 109 3.19 9.73 -0.63
N LEU A 110 3.24 8.54 -0.03
CA LEU A 110 2.12 7.60 0.00
C LEU A 110 0.89 8.18 0.71
N VAL A 111 1.08 8.91 1.81
CA VAL A 111 -0.02 9.61 2.48
C VAL A 111 -0.60 10.70 1.59
N GLY A 112 0.23 11.47 0.88
CA GLY A 112 -0.23 12.45 -0.11
C GLY A 112 -1.07 11.80 -1.21
N LEU A 113 -0.59 10.69 -1.80
CA LEU A 113 -1.34 9.92 -2.78
C LEU A 113 -2.63 9.34 -2.21
N TRP A 114 -2.60 8.85 -0.98
CA TRP A 114 -3.80 8.39 -0.27
C TRP A 114 -4.85 9.48 -0.14
N LEU A 115 -4.47 10.68 0.26
CA LEU A 115 -5.37 11.84 0.34
C LEU A 115 -5.95 12.22 -1.04
N LEU A 116 -5.22 11.93 -2.12
CA LEU A 116 -5.72 12.14 -3.48
C LEU A 116 -6.75 11.07 -3.89
N VAL A 117 -6.58 9.80 -3.49
CA VAL A 117 -7.41 8.70 -4.00
C VAL A 117 -8.55 8.27 -3.09
N ARG A 118 -8.55 8.62 -1.79
CA ARG A 118 -9.50 8.08 -0.80
C ARG A 118 -10.97 8.39 -1.13
N GLU A 119 -11.33 9.65 -1.46
CA GLU A 119 -12.69 10.03 -1.83
C GLU A 119 -13.15 9.38 -3.16
N PRO A 120 -12.34 9.40 -4.24
CA PRO A 120 -12.61 8.63 -5.45
C PRO A 120 -12.82 7.13 -5.20
N LEU A 121 -12.02 6.50 -4.34
CA LEU A 121 -12.19 5.09 -3.99
C LEU A 121 -13.54 4.82 -3.32
N VAL A 122 -13.95 5.69 -2.39
CA VAL A 122 -15.28 5.58 -1.77
C VAL A 122 -16.39 5.71 -2.80
N ALA A 123 -16.24 6.56 -3.82
CA ALA A 123 -17.22 6.75 -4.88
C ALA A 123 -17.47 5.47 -5.71
N LEU A 124 -16.50 4.56 -5.81
CA LEU A 124 -16.65 3.28 -6.49
C LEU A 124 -17.60 2.32 -5.75
N LEU A 125 -17.75 2.49 -4.45
CA LEU A 125 -18.61 1.60 -3.64
C LEU A 125 -20.10 1.84 -3.94
N PRO A 126 -20.96 0.83 -3.66
CA PRO A 126 -22.40 1.03 -3.66
C PRO A 126 -22.81 2.14 -2.69
N ARG A 127 -23.75 3.01 -3.08
CA ARG A 127 -24.17 4.19 -2.29
C ARG A 127 -24.47 3.86 -0.82
N ALA A 128 -25.14 2.72 -0.56
CA ALA A 128 -25.48 2.28 0.79
C ALA A 128 -24.27 2.05 1.71
N ARG A 129 -23.06 1.86 1.16
CA ARG A 129 -21.83 1.64 1.93
C ARG A 129 -20.93 2.87 2.01
N GLN A 130 -21.13 3.85 1.11
CA GLN A 130 -20.25 5.01 0.99
C GLN A 130 -20.16 5.80 2.29
N GLY A 131 -21.27 6.08 2.95
CA GLY A 131 -21.29 6.88 4.18
C GLY A 131 -20.44 6.30 5.31
N ARG A 132 -20.57 4.98 5.59
CA ARG A 132 -19.77 4.32 6.62
C ARG A 132 -18.28 4.32 6.30
N VAL A 133 -17.94 4.03 5.04
CA VAL A 133 -16.53 3.99 4.61
C VAL A 133 -15.96 5.41 4.59
N ALA A 134 -16.70 6.41 4.12
CA ALA A 134 -16.29 7.81 4.15
C ALA A 134 -15.99 8.30 5.57
N THR A 135 -16.85 7.93 6.54
CA THR A 135 -16.64 8.27 7.95
C THR A 135 -15.37 7.62 8.49
N LEU A 136 -15.18 6.32 8.23
CA LEU A 136 -14.00 5.58 8.69
C LEU A 136 -12.70 6.13 8.09
N LEU A 137 -12.71 6.49 6.81
CA LEU A 137 -11.57 7.06 6.08
C LEU A 137 -11.45 8.59 6.28
N ARG A 138 -12.38 9.21 7.03
CA ARG A 138 -12.39 10.65 7.29
C ARG A 138 -12.37 11.49 6.02
N CYS A 139 -13.16 11.07 5.01
CA CYS A 139 -13.36 11.82 3.77
C CYS A 139 -13.92 13.22 4.07
N GLY A 140 -13.50 14.21 3.28
CA GLY A 140 -13.93 15.60 3.46
C GLY A 140 -13.37 16.30 4.69
N ALA A 141 -12.60 15.62 5.54
CA ALA A 141 -11.96 16.27 6.68
C ALA A 141 -10.98 17.35 6.15
N PRO A 142 -11.08 18.59 6.68
CA PRO A 142 -10.17 19.66 6.27
C PRO A 142 -8.73 19.24 6.54
N HIS A 143 -7.83 19.62 5.63
CA HIS A 143 -6.41 19.41 5.81
C HIS A 143 -5.99 20.09 7.11
N ALA A 144 -5.49 19.33 8.07
CA ALA A 144 -5.06 19.88 9.35
C ALA A 144 -4.00 20.97 9.10
N ARG A 145 -4.14 22.12 9.78
CA ARG A 145 -3.10 23.14 9.74
C ARG A 145 -1.80 22.52 10.20
N VAL A 146 -0.75 22.68 9.42
CA VAL A 146 0.58 22.15 9.74
C VAL A 146 1.06 22.84 11.02
N ARG A 147 1.22 22.03 12.09
CA ARG A 147 1.82 22.46 13.36
C ARG A 147 3.10 21.66 13.57
N PRO A 148 4.15 22.21 14.18
CA PRO A 148 5.41 21.48 14.42
C PRO A 148 5.19 20.15 15.14
N SER A 149 4.28 20.10 16.13
CA SER A 149 3.93 18.88 16.84
C SER A 149 3.27 17.84 15.94
N LEU A 150 2.52 18.25 14.93
CA LEU A 150 1.91 17.34 13.95
C LEU A 150 2.98 16.71 13.06
N VAL A 151 3.94 17.53 12.58
CA VAL A 151 5.07 17.04 11.75
C VAL A 151 5.88 15.99 12.52
N LEU A 152 6.18 16.25 13.80
CA LEU A 152 6.88 15.28 14.65
C LEU A 152 6.11 13.94 14.74
N TRP A 153 4.80 13.98 14.97
CA TRP A 153 4.02 12.75 15.10
C TRP A 153 3.82 12.02 13.76
N TRP A 154 3.82 12.75 12.64
CA TRP A 154 3.88 12.16 11.32
C TRP A 154 5.21 11.43 11.10
N TYR A 155 6.33 12.06 11.46
CA TYR A 155 7.65 11.46 11.41
C TYR A 155 7.72 10.19 12.29
N VAL A 156 7.37 10.31 13.57
CA VAL A 156 7.38 9.16 14.51
C VAL A 156 6.50 8.02 13.99
N SER A 157 5.32 8.31 13.47
CA SER A 157 4.43 7.29 12.93
C SER A 157 5.00 6.62 11.67
N ALA A 158 5.63 7.39 10.78
CA ALA A 158 6.29 6.87 9.59
C ALA A 158 7.44 5.92 9.98
N VAL A 159 8.33 6.35 10.87
CA VAL A 159 9.45 5.54 11.38
C VAL A 159 8.95 4.26 12.06
N LEU A 160 7.95 4.35 12.94
CA LEU A 160 7.39 3.17 13.58
C LEU A 160 6.81 2.18 12.55
N GLY A 161 6.10 2.67 11.53
CA GLY A 161 5.59 1.85 10.45
C GLY A 161 6.70 1.13 9.70
N ALA A 162 7.70 1.87 9.19
CA ALA A 162 8.85 1.31 8.47
C ALA A 162 9.68 0.35 9.33
N LEU A 163 9.86 0.68 10.61
CA LEU A 163 10.59 -0.18 11.55
C LEU A 163 9.90 -1.54 11.73
N THR A 164 8.55 -1.58 11.86
CA THR A 164 7.83 -2.86 11.97
C THR A 164 8.02 -3.72 10.74
N HIS A 165 8.08 -3.12 9.54
CA HIS A 165 8.34 -3.83 8.30
C HIS A 165 9.76 -4.43 8.29
N VAL A 166 10.78 -3.58 8.44
CA VAL A 166 12.19 -4.00 8.37
C VAL A 166 12.53 -5.05 9.43
N VAL A 167 11.96 -4.93 10.64
CA VAL A 167 12.12 -5.93 11.70
C VAL A 167 11.46 -7.25 11.32
N TRP A 168 10.24 -7.24 10.78
CA TRP A 168 9.57 -8.47 10.36
C TRP A 168 10.36 -9.16 9.24
N ASP A 169 10.78 -8.42 8.22
CA ASP A 169 11.55 -8.93 7.09
C ASP A 169 12.91 -9.49 7.49
N ALA A 170 13.50 -9.00 8.57
CA ALA A 170 14.74 -9.54 9.10
C ALA A 170 14.63 -11.02 9.48
N PHE A 171 13.42 -11.51 9.83
CA PHE A 171 13.17 -12.89 10.24
C PHE A 171 12.50 -13.75 9.16
N THR A 172 12.12 -13.14 8.04
CA THR A 172 11.37 -13.81 6.97
C THR A 172 12.09 -13.82 5.62
N HIS A 173 13.29 -13.22 5.54
CA HIS A 173 14.12 -13.17 4.34
C HIS A 173 15.56 -13.61 4.63
N LEU A 174 16.12 -14.47 3.76
CA LEU A 174 17.37 -15.19 3.99
C LEU A 174 18.57 -14.29 4.27
N ASP A 175 18.73 -13.21 3.51
CA ASP A 175 19.95 -12.37 3.56
C ASP A 175 19.88 -11.25 4.60
N ARG A 176 18.90 -11.28 5.49
CA ARG A 176 18.69 -10.23 6.48
C ARG A 176 19.36 -10.57 7.82
N TRP A 177 19.60 -9.52 8.62
CA TRP A 177 20.32 -9.63 9.91
C TRP A 177 19.65 -10.58 10.92
N GLY A 178 18.34 -10.74 10.89
CA GLY A 178 17.60 -11.65 11.77
C GLY A 178 17.98 -13.12 11.58
N MET A 179 18.33 -13.53 10.35
CA MET A 179 18.83 -14.87 10.06
C MET A 179 20.19 -15.15 10.69
N ARG A 180 21.02 -14.11 10.84
CA ARG A 180 22.33 -14.21 11.53
C ARG A 180 22.15 -14.38 13.03
N LEU A 181 21.13 -13.75 13.62
CA LEU A 181 20.79 -13.88 15.03
C LEU A 181 20.13 -15.23 15.36
N PHE A 182 19.30 -15.73 14.44
CA PHE A 182 18.53 -16.98 14.61
C PHE A 182 18.75 -17.92 13.41
N PRO A 183 19.94 -18.56 13.30
CA PRO A 183 20.25 -19.47 12.18
C PRO A 183 19.28 -20.66 12.08
N VAL A 184 18.57 -20.98 13.16
CA VAL A 184 17.52 -22.02 13.17
C VAL A 184 16.41 -21.76 12.14
N LEU A 185 16.15 -20.49 11.80
CA LEU A 185 15.14 -20.13 10.79
C LEU A 185 15.50 -20.61 9.38
N GLY A 186 16.78 -20.81 9.09
CA GLY A 186 17.25 -21.41 7.84
C GLY A 186 17.15 -22.95 7.79
N ARG A 187 16.78 -23.63 8.91
CA ARG A 187 16.64 -25.08 8.91
C ARG A 187 15.44 -25.52 8.10
N GLU A 188 15.64 -26.56 7.31
CA GLU A 188 14.56 -27.21 6.58
C GLU A 188 13.69 -28.09 7.51
N VAL A 189 12.38 -27.88 7.40
CA VAL A 189 11.35 -28.67 8.06
C VAL A 189 10.30 -29.03 7.00
N ALA A 190 9.99 -30.28 6.84
CA ALA A 190 9.04 -30.78 5.85
C ALA A 190 9.30 -30.26 4.41
N GLY A 191 10.60 -30.13 4.04
CA GLY A 191 11.01 -29.74 2.69
C GLY A 191 11.03 -28.23 2.40
N SER A 192 10.92 -27.39 3.44
CA SER A 192 11.02 -25.94 3.28
C SER A 192 11.70 -25.31 4.49
N PRO A 193 12.44 -24.20 4.35
CA PRO A 193 13.06 -23.53 5.47
C PRO A 193 12.03 -22.87 6.38
N LEU A 194 12.32 -22.83 7.70
CA LEU A 194 11.38 -22.30 8.70
C LEU A 194 10.96 -20.84 8.44
N TYR A 195 11.87 -20.01 7.90
CA TYR A 195 11.53 -18.62 7.59
C TYR A 195 10.40 -18.50 6.54
N TRP A 196 10.25 -19.48 5.64
CA TRP A 196 9.12 -19.53 4.70
C TRP A 196 7.79 -19.73 5.41
N TYR A 197 7.76 -20.64 6.39
CA TYR A 197 6.55 -20.84 7.20
C TYR A 197 6.18 -19.57 7.98
N LEU A 198 7.17 -18.85 8.53
CA LEU A 198 6.94 -17.56 9.17
C LEU A 198 6.43 -16.51 8.18
N GLN A 199 7.01 -16.42 7.01
CA GLN A 199 6.64 -15.46 5.98
C GLN A 199 5.21 -15.68 5.50
N TYR A 200 4.88 -16.88 5.06
CA TYR A 200 3.58 -17.19 4.49
C TYR A 200 2.51 -17.39 5.56
N GLY A 201 2.82 -18.10 6.61
CA GLY A 201 1.91 -18.28 7.74
C GLY A 201 1.63 -16.97 8.46
N GLY A 202 2.65 -16.17 8.71
CA GLY A 202 2.53 -14.83 9.26
C GLY A 202 1.69 -13.90 8.38
N SER A 203 1.89 -13.94 7.04
CA SER A 203 1.07 -13.17 6.10
C SER A 203 -0.40 -13.59 6.10
N ALA A 204 -0.68 -14.89 6.20
CA ALA A 204 -2.06 -15.39 6.32
C ALA A 204 -2.72 -14.93 7.62
N VAL A 205 -2.03 -15.05 8.75
CA VAL A 205 -2.52 -14.56 10.06
C VAL A 205 -2.74 -13.04 10.02
N ALA A 206 -1.80 -12.30 9.44
CA ALA A 206 -1.90 -10.85 9.27
C ALA A 206 -3.12 -10.46 8.42
N ALA A 207 -3.38 -11.15 7.31
CA ALA A 207 -4.55 -10.92 6.47
C ALA A 207 -5.86 -11.13 7.24
N VAL A 208 -5.95 -12.19 8.04
CA VAL A 208 -7.10 -12.45 8.92
C VAL A 208 -7.25 -11.34 9.97
N ALA A 209 -6.15 -10.93 10.62
CA ALA A 209 -6.18 -9.87 11.62
C ALA A 209 -6.65 -8.52 11.03
N ILE A 210 -6.13 -8.14 9.86
CA ILE A 210 -6.54 -6.94 9.12
C ILE A 210 -8.02 -7.05 8.74
N GLY A 211 -8.45 -8.18 8.18
CA GLY A 211 -9.85 -8.42 7.81
C GLY A 211 -10.80 -8.29 8.99
N MET A 212 -10.46 -8.91 10.13
CA MET A 212 -11.25 -8.79 11.38
C MET A 212 -11.28 -7.35 11.89
N PHE A 213 -10.15 -6.64 11.86
CA PHE A 213 -10.08 -5.24 12.26
C PHE A 213 -10.99 -4.37 11.39
N LEU A 214 -10.86 -4.47 10.06
CA LEU A 214 -11.69 -3.72 9.10
C LEU A 214 -13.17 -4.04 9.25
N LEU A 215 -13.53 -5.32 9.42
CA LEU A 215 -14.92 -5.73 9.62
C LEU A 215 -15.51 -5.13 10.91
N ARG A 216 -14.75 -5.16 12.00
CA ARG A 216 -15.17 -4.53 13.27
C ARG A 216 -15.29 -3.01 13.12
N ALA A 217 -14.34 -2.36 12.45
CA ALA A 217 -14.35 -0.94 12.20
C ALA A 217 -15.58 -0.53 11.35
N LEU A 218 -15.85 -1.24 10.25
CA LEU A 218 -17.01 -0.99 9.39
C LEU A 218 -18.35 -1.23 10.08
N ARG A 219 -18.44 -2.25 10.95
CA ARG A 219 -19.66 -2.52 11.72
C ARG A 219 -19.96 -1.41 12.75
N ARG A 220 -18.92 -0.77 13.29
CA ARG A 220 -19.04 0.29 14.30
C ARG A 220 -19.14 1.69 13.70
N ALA A 221 -18.71 1.87 12.44
CA ALA A 221 -18.75 3.16 11.79
C ALA A 221 -20.21 3.63 11.59
N PRO A 222 -20.55 4.86 12.02
CA PRO A 222 -21.87 5.43 11.75
C PRO A 222 -22.08 5.61 10.24
N ALA A 223 -23.31 5.47 9.79
CA ALA A 223 -23.71 5.76 8.44
C ALA A 223 -23.91 7.28 8.30
N GLY A 224 -22.81 8.02 8.12
CA GLY A 224 -22.85 9.44 7.85
C GLY A 224 -23.06 9.74 6.35
N GLU A 225 -23.28 11.01 6.01
CA GLU A 225 -23.24 11.44 4.62
C GLU A 225 -21.80 11.44 4.09
N PRO A 226 -21.58 10.97 2.85
CA PRO A 226 -20.23 10.89 2.26
C PRO A 226 -19.76 12.28 1.78
N VAL A 227 -19.23 13.07 2.68
CA VAL A 227 -18.72 14.43 2.37
C VAL A 227 -17.50 14.35 1.44
N GLY A 228 -17.48 15.18 0.39
CA GLY A 228 -16.36 15.27 -0.57
C GLY A 228 -16.26 14.09 -1.54
N VAL A 229 -17.19 13.13 -1.49
CA VAL A 229 -17.19 11.95 -2.37
C VAL A 229 -17.91 12.27 -3.67
N PRO A 230 -17.26 12.07 -4.84
CA PRO A 230 -17.89 12.30 -6.14
C PRO A 230 -19.11 11.40 -6.37
N ALA A 231 -20.18 11.95 -6.97
CA ALA A 231 -21.34 11.16 -7.36
C ALA A 231 -21.09 10.48 -8.73
N LEU A 232 -21.01 9.16 -8.75
CA LEU A 232 -20.78 8.38 -9.96
C LEU A 232 -22.04 7.69 -10.45
N SER A 233 -22.26 7.72 -11.77
CA SER A 233 -23.20 6.85 -12.47
C SER A 233 -22.64 5.43 -12.59
N VAL A 234 -23.48 4.48 -13.00
CA VAL A 234 -23.03 3.11 -13.29
C VAL A 234 -22.00 3.10 -14.42
N ARG A 235 -22.19 3.93 -15.44
CA ARG A 235 -21.25 4.06 -16.56
C ARG A 235 -19.88 4.61 -16.10
N ASP A 236 -19.86 5.60 -15.22
CA ASP A 236 -18.62 6.16 -14.66
C ASP A 236 -17.82 5.09 -13.89
N ARG A 237 -18.50 4.20 -13.15
CA ARG A 237 -17.88 3.08 -12.45
C ARG A 237 -17.26 2.04 -13.39
N TRP A 238 -17.95 1.74 -14.51
CA TRP A 238 -17.39 0.86 -15.52
C TRP A 238 -16.15 1.45 -16.17
N TRP A 239 -16.15 2.75 -16.50
CA TRP A 239 -14.96 3.43 -17.02
C TRP A 239 -13.83 3.45 -15.99
N ALA A 240 -14.11 3.72 -14.73
CA ALA A 240 -13.12 3.64 -13.66
C ALA A 240 -12.51 2.22 -13.55
N GLY A 241 -13.36 1.20 -13.59
CA GLY A 241 -12.92 -0.21 -13.59
C GLY A 241 -12.05 -0.54 -14.81
N ALA A 242 -12.41 -0.06 -15.99
CA ALA A 242 -11.64 -0.26 -17.22
C ALA A 242 -10.26 0.42 -17.15
N VAL A 243 -10.17 1.65 -16.65
CA VAL A 243 -8.89 2.37 -16.48
C VAL A 243 -8.02 1.66 -15.45
N ILE A 244 -8.56 1.36 -14.27
CA ILE A 244 -7.80 0.73 -13.18
C ILE A 244 -7.35 -0.68 -13.59
N GLY A 245 -8.28 -1.49 -14.09
CA GLY A 245 -8.00 -2.86 -14.53
C GLY A 245 -7.07 -2.91 -15.75
N GLY A 246 -7.28 -2.01 -16.71
CA GLY A 246 -6.43 -1.90 -17.90
C GLY A 246 -4.98 -1.57 -17.53
N CYS A 247 -4.75 -0.59 -16.67
CA CYS A 247 -3.41 -0.27 -16.18
C CYS A 247 -2.77 -1.46 -15.44
N ALA A 248 -3.53 -2.16 -14.60
CA ALA A 248 -3.04 -3.34 -13.90
C ALA A 248 -2.62 -4.45 -14.87
N VAL A 249 -3.45 -4.76 -15.86
CA VAL A 249 -3.14 -5.78 -16.88
C VAL A 249 -1.91 -5.39 -17.70
N VAL A 250 -1.87 -4.16 -18.21
CA VAL A 250 -0.74 -3.69 -19.04
C VAL A 250 0.57 -3.75 -18.26
N ALA A 251 0.61 -3.25 -17.02
CA ALA A 251 1.82 -3.29 -16.21
C ALA A 251 2.24 -4.72 -15.82
N THR A 252 1.27 -5.60 -15.58
CA THR A 252 1.52 -7.03 -15.33
C THR A 252 2.16 -7.68 -16.53
N VAL A 253 1.56 -7.54 -17.70
CA VAL A 253 2.05 -8.12 -18.95
C VAL A 253 3.44 -7.59 -19.28
N GLN A 254 3.62 -6.27 -19.23
CA GLN A 254 4.93 -5.64 -19.51
C GLN A 254 6.03 -6.18 -18.58
N ARG A 255 5.75 -6.34 -17.29
CA ARG A 255 6.75 -6.83 -16.34
C ARG A 255 7.02 -8.32 -16.52
N ALA A 256 5.99 -9.11 -16.81
CA ALA A 256 6.11 -10.53 -17.08
C ALA A 256 6.90 -10.81 -18.38
N THR A 257 6.67 -10.03 -19.45
CA THR A 257 7.42 -10.17 -20.71
C THR A 257 8.88 -9.82 -20.52
N ARG A 258 9.22 -8.71 -19.85
CA ARG A 258 10.61 -8.37 -19.53
C ARG A 258 11.33 -9.44 -18.72
N TRP A 259 10.64 -10.00 -17.73
CA TRP A 259 11.17 -11.08 -16.91
C TRP A 259 11.44 -12.32 -17.77
N TRP A 260 10.49 -12.69 -18.65
CA TRP A 260 10.63 -13.81 -19.55
C TRP A 260 11.75 -13.63 -20.57
N GLU A 261 11.87 -12.44 -21.15
CA GLU A 261 12.95 -12.09 -22.08
C GLU A 261 14.33 -12.21 -21.40
N TYR A 262 14.43 -11.83 -20.13
CA TYR A 262 15.68 -11.90 -19.37
C TYR A 262 16.08 -13.35 -19.03
N TRP A 263 15.16 -14.16 -18.54
CA TRP A 263 15.45 -15.50 -18.06
C TRP A 263 15.38 -16.58 -19.15
N GLY A 264 14.57 -16.41 -20.19
CA GLY A 264 14.44 -17.32 -21.33
C GLY A 264 14.16 -18.76 -20.91
N ALA A 265 14.95 -19.70 -21.39
CA ALA A 265 14.81 -21.11 -21.10
C ALA A 265 15.14 -21.48 -19.64
N ARG A 266 15.76 -20.60 -18.87
CA ARG A 266 16.03 -20.79 -17.44
C ARG A 266 14.86 -20.37 -16.54
N ALA A 267 13.86 -19.73 -17.11
CA ALA A 267 12.69 -19.24 -16.42
C ALA A 267 11.91 -20.37 -15.73
N LYS A 268 11.72 -20.26 -14.42
CA LYS A 268 10.85 -21.17 -13.67
C LYS A 268 9.50 -20.50 -13.45
N PRO A 269 8.37 -21.06 -13.91
CA PRO A 269 7.05 -20.38 -13.91
C PRO A 269 6.62 -19.80 -12.55
N TRP A 270 6.99 -20.46 -11.44
CA TRP A 270 6.62 -19.98 -10.10
C TRP A 270 7.39 -18.73 -9.66
N GLU A 271 8.57 -18.47 -10.22
CA GLU A 271 9.34 -17.25 -9.97
C GLU A 271 8.73 -16.02 -10.66
N LEU A 272 7.81 -16.24 -11.61
CA LEU A 272 7.03 -15.20 -12.26
C LEU A 272 6.01 -14.55 -11.31
N ILE A 273 5.55 -15.26 -10.27
CA ILE A 273 4.48 -14.82 -9.38
C ILE A 273 4.80 -13.48 -8.69
N PRO A 274 5.96 -13.27 -8.02
CA PRO A 274 6.31 -11.97 -7.46
C PRO A 274 6.32 -10.87 -8.51
N THR A 275 6.88 -11.16 -9.68
CA THR A 275 6.98 -10.24 -10.81
C THR A 275 5.61 -9.75 -11.27
N VAL A 276 4.66 -10.67 -11.43
CA VAL A 276 3.26 -10.37 -11.79
C VAL A 276 2.58 -9.51 -10.71
N CYS A 277 2.78 -9.83 -9.43
CA CYS A 277 2.15 -9.09 -8.35
C CYS A 277 2.69 -7.67 -8.20
N PHE A 278 3.99 -7.46 -8.33
CA PHE A 278 4.56 -6.12 -8.34
C PHE A 278 4.11 -5.33 -9.58
N GLY A 279 4.03 -5.98 -10.75
CA GLY A 279 3.47 -5.37 -11.96
C GLY A 279 2.01 -4.95 -11.78
N ALA A 280 1.17 -5.87 -11.30
CA ALA A 280 -0.24 -5.61 -11.03
C ALA A 280 -0.44 -4.48 -10.00
N GLY A 281 0.33 -4.50 -8.91
CA GLY A 281 0.29 -3.47 -7.88
C GLY A 281 0.69 -2.09 -8.40
N ALA A 282 1.77 -1.99 -9.18
CA ALA A 282 2.19 -0.73 -9.81
C ALA A 282 1.12 -0.21 -10.78
N GLY A 283 0.55 -1.10 -11.61
CA GLY A 283 -0.53 -0.76 -12.52
C GLY A 283 -1.81 -0.33 -11.81
N LEU A 284 -2.18 -0.99 -10.70
CA LEU A 284 -3.30 -0.59 -9.86
C LEU A 284 -3.11 0.82 -9.30
N VAL A 285 -1.93 1.13 -8.76
CA VAL A 285 -1.62 2.47 -8.24
C VAL A 285 -1.73 3.51 -9.36
N LEU A 286 -1.13 3.26 -10.52
CA LEU A 286 -1.22 4.17 -11.67
C LEU A 286 -2.68 4.37 -12.11
N GLY A 287 -3.44 3.29 -12.27
CA GLY A 287 -4.85 3.35 -12.68
C GLY A 287 -5.73 4.09 -11.66
N LEU A 288 -5.49 3.88 -10.36
CA LEU A 288 -6.17 4.62 -9.30
C LEU A 288 -5.84 6.11 -9.33
N LEU A 289 -4.59 6.49 -9.59
CA LEU A 289 -4.19 7.88 -9.70
C LEU A 289 -4.82 8.55 -10.92
N LEU A 290 -4.77 7.90 -12.10
CA LEU A 290 -5.41 8.39 -13.31
C LEU A 290 -6.92 8.57 -13.13
N TYR A 291 -7.58 7.59 -12.53
CA TYR A 291 -8.98 7.66 -12.17
C TYR A 291 -9.26 8.79 -11.18
N ALA A 292 -8.47 8.92 -10.10
CA ALA A 292 -8.68 9.92 -9.07
C ALA A 292 -8.49 11.36 -9.59
N VAL A 293 -7.54 11.58 -10.48
CA VAL A 293 -7.35 12.87 -11.16
C VAL A 293 -8.50 13.11 -12.14
N GLY A 294 -8.79 12.14 -12.99
CA GLY A 294 -9.85 12.24 -13.99
C GLY A 294 -11.21 12.56 -13.36
N VAL A 295 -11.64 11.80 -12.35
CA VAL A 295 -12.95 12.00 -11.71
C VAL A 295 -13.11 13.38 -11.08
N ARG A 296 -12.03 13.97 -10.56
CA ARG A 296 -12.08 15.33 -10.03
C ARG A 296 -12.28 16.42 -11.10
N VAL A 297 -11.88 16.12 -12.33
CA VAL A 297 -12.05 17.03 -13.46
C VAL A 297 -13.48 16.97 -13.99
N TRP A 298 -14.02 15.77 -14.24
CA TRP A 298 -15.35 15.66 -14.88
C TRP A 298 -16.51 15.44 -13.91
N ARG A 299 -16.26 15.10 -12.64
CA ARG A 299 -17.28 14.94 -11.58
C ARG A 299 -16.81 15.60 -10.29
N PRO A 300 -16.58 16.92 -10.28
CA PRO A 300 -16.19 17.58 -9.06
C PRO A 300 -17.23 17.34 -7.96
N ALA A 301 -16.78 17.07 -6.74
CA ALA A 301 -17.65 16.94 -5.58
C ALA A 301 -18.44 18.27 -5.41
N ALA A 302 -19.73 18.17 -5.10
CA ALA A 302 -20.53 19.35 -4.80
C ALA A 302 -19.84 20.13 -3.67
N ARG A 303 -19.50 21.39 -3.92
CA ARG A 303 -19.04 22.29 -2.87
C ARG A 303 -20.22 22.46 -1.91
N GLU A 304 -20.01 22.22 -0.62
CA GLU A 304 -20.94 22.73 0.38
C GLU A 304 -21.10 24.22 0.12
N VAL A 305 -22.29 24.60 -0.32
CA VAL A 305 -22.72 26.01 -0.28
C VAL A 305 -22.77 26.30 1.21
N THR A 306 -21.73 26.93 1.74
CA THR A 306 -21.77 27.54 3.08
C THR A 306 -22.99 28.48 3.08
N GLY A 307 -24.10 27.96 3.65
CA GLY A 307 -25.33 28.71 3.77
C GLY A 307 -25.03 30.04 4.44
N ARG A 308 -25.18 31.10 3.67
CA ARG A 308 -25.38 32.41 4.24
C ARG A 308 -26.56 32.26 5.19
N PRO A 309 -26.45 32.65 6.48
CA PRO A 309 -27.63 32.68 7.32
C PRO A 309 -28.66 33.59 6.61
N GLU A 310 -29.82 33.03 6.23
CA GLU A 310 -30.96 33.82 5.89
C GLU A 310 -31.21 34.77 7.06
N GLU A 311 -30.99 36.04 6.82
CA GLU A 311 -31.50 37.08 7.69
C GLU A 311 -33.02 36.89 7.78
N VAL A 312 -33.47 36.23 8.85
CA VAL A 312 -34.86 36.19 9.26
C VAL A 312 -35.26 37.63 9.46
N GLY A 313 -35.94 38.16 8.44
CA GLY A 313 -36.51 39.49 8.43
C GLY A 313 -37.32 39.70 9.68
N MET A 314 -36.79 40.48 10.60
CA MET A 314 -37.48 40.98 11.78
C MET A 314 -38.57 41.96 11.31
N GLN A 315 -39.76 41.40 11.03
CA GLN A 315 -40.95 42.22 10.83
C GLN A 315 -41.21 43.02 12.11
N ARG A 316 -40.79 44.27 12.06
CA ARG A 316 -41.21 45.27 13.04
C ARG A 316 -42.74 45.43 12.92
N SER A 317 -43.48 44.82 13.83
CA SER A 317 -44.86 45.19 14.14
C SER A 317 -44.82 46.57 14.80
N GLY A 318 -45.29 47.58 14.05
CA GLY A 318 -45.47 48.91 14.55
C GLY A 318 -46.56 49.00 15.63
N PRO A 319 -46.47 49.97 16.57
CA PRO A 319 -47.50 50.15 17.59
C PRO A 319 -48.70 50.85 16.98
N GLY A 320 -49.85 50.17 16.91
CA GLY A 320 -51.16 50.78 16.66
C GLY A 320 -51.64 51.50 17.88
N ALA A 321 -51.86 52.81 17.74
CA ALA A 321 -52.52 53.65 18.68
C ALA A 321 -54.00 53.32 18.83
N ARG A 322 -54.46 53.15 20.03
CA ARG A 322 -55.59 53.79 20.73
C ARG A 322 -55.88 53.11 22.06
#